data_0fe003623eab4b40927587413279b98a
#
_entry.id   0fe003623eab4b40927587413279b98a
#
_cell.length_a   1.000
_cell.length_b   1.000
_cell.length_c   1.000
_cell.angle_alpha   90.00
_cell.angle_beta   90.00
_cell.angle_gamma   90.00
#
_symmetry.space_group_name_H-M   'P 1'
#
loop_
_entity.id
_entity.type
_entity.pdbx_description
1 polymer ?
#
loop_
_entity_poly.entity_id
_entity_poly.type
_entity_poly.pdbx_seq_one_letter_code
_entity_poly.pdbx_strand_id
1 'polypeptide(L)'
;TWFPSVGATIGFAASHGFVGTPDEGLALLDALPEDRVIGHQPYWAVRAHLERAAGRTEAARGSYVRAIGLTEDPAVRTWLMGERASLE
;
A
#
# COMPACT_ATOMS: atom_id res chain seq x y z
N THR A 1 -17.43 0.74 -22.21
CA THR A 1 -17.33 0.15 -20.90
C THR A 1 -16.30 0.90 -20.04
N TRP A 2 -16.68 1.33 -18.88
CA TRP A 2 -15.80 2.07 -18.01
C TRP A 2 -15.16 1.11 -16.99
N PHE A 3 -13.84 1.21 -16.86
CA PHE A 3 -13.10 0.47 -15.85
C PHE A 3 -12.36 1.46 -14.95
N PRO A 4 -12.44 1.31 -13.63
CA PRO A 4 -11.64 2.16 -12.76
C PRO A 4 -10.16 1.91 -13.03
N SER A 5 -9.37 2.98 -13.02
CA SER A 5 -7.93 2.85 -13.18
C SER A 5 -7.33 2.19 -11.94
N VAL A 6 -6.16 1.59 -12.08
CA VAL A 6 -5.41 1.03 -10.95
C VAL A 6 -5.21 2.12 -9.89
N GLY A 7 -4.82 3.33 -10.31
CA GLY A 7 -4.62 4.44 -9.39
C GLY A 7 -5.88 4.82 -8.62
N ALA A 8 -7.03 4.85 -9.28
CA ALA A 8 -8.30 5.18 -8.63
C ALA A 8 -8.69 4.12 -7.60
N THR A 9 -8.48 2.83 -7.93
CA THR A 9 -8.76 1.74 -7.00
C THR A 9 -7.85 1.82 -5.77
N ILE A 10 -6.56 2.10 -5.98
CA ILE A 10 -5.61 2.25 -4.88
C ILE A 10 -6.01 3.42 -3.98
N GLY A 11 -6.40 4.55 -4.55
CA GLY A 11 -6.87 5.70 -3.77
C GLY A 11 -8.10 5.39 -2.95
N PHE A 12 -9.05 4.67 -3.55
CA PHE A 12 -10.26 4.26 -2.83
C PHE A 12 -9.92 3.27 -1.70
N ALA A 13 -9.04 2.31 -1.97
CA ALA A 13 -8.60 1.36 -0.95
C ALA A 13 -7.92 2.10 0.22
N ALA A 14 -7.10 3.11 -0.06
CA ALA A 14 -6.42 3.89 0.97
C ALA A 14 -7.42 4.55 1.92
N SER A 15 -8.57 5.00 1.41
CA SER A 15 -9.59 5.65 2.24
C SER A 15 -10.13 4.74 3.34
N HIS A 16 -10.11 3.42 3.15
CA HIS A 16 -10.58 2.48 4.16
C HIS A 16 -9.69 2.49 5.41
N GLY A 17 -8.43 2.85 5.28
CA GLY A 17 -7.56 3.02 6.43
C GLY A 17 -7.99 4.16 7.34
N PHE A 18 -8.57 5.22 6.77
CA PHE A 18 -9.02 6.38 7.53
C PHE A 18 -10.35 6.15 8.25
N VAL A 19 -11.21 5.29 7.71
CA VAL A 19 -12.52 5.02 8.30
C VAL A 19 -12.55 3.74 9.14
N GLY A 20 -11.39 3.10 9.35
CA GLY A 20 -11.30 1.93 10.23
C GLY A 20 -11.72 0.61 9.59
N THR A 21 -11.67 0.53 8.25
CA THR A 21 -12.00 -0.71 7.52
C THR A 21 -10.83 -1.17 6.65
N PRO A 22 -9.61 -1.35 7.24
CA PRO A 22 -8.43 -1.67 6.44
C PRO A 22 -8.52 -3.02 5.72
N ASP A 23 -9.21 -4.01 6.28
CA ASP A 23 -9.36 -5.31 5.63
C ASP A 23 -10.17 -5.20 4.33
N GLU A 24 -11.16 -4.32 4.29
CA GLU A 24 -11.92 -4.06 3.06
C GLU A 24 -11.04 -3.39 2.02
N GLY A 25 -10.17 -2.46 2.43
CA GLY A 25 -9.20 -1.84 1.54
C GLY A 25 -8.22 -2.86 0.98
N LEU A 26 -7.74 -3.78 1.80
CA LEU A 26 -6.85 -4.85 1.33
C LEU A 26 -7.55 -5.77 0.33
N ALA A 27 -8.82 -6.08 0.54
CA ALA A 27 -9.57 -6.90 -0.40
C ALA A 27 -9.68 -6.21 -1.77
N LEU A 28 -9.84 -4.88 -1.80
CA LEU A 28 -9.85 -4.13 -3.05
C LEU A 28 -8.50 -4.22 -3.76
N LEU A 29 -7.40 -4.14 -3.02
CA LEU A 29 -6.06 -4.27 -3.60
C LEU A 29 -5.83 -5.69 -4.13
N ASP A 30 -6.30 -6.71 -3.41
CA ASP A 30 -6.15 -8.09 -3.83
C ASP A 30 -6.91 -8.42 -5.12
N ALA A 31 -7.94 -7.63 -5.44
CA ALA A 31 -8.71 -7.79 -6.67
C ALA A 31 -8.00 -7.23 -7.91
N LEU A 32 -6.92 -6.46 -7.72
CA LEU A 32 -6.18 -5.88 -8.83
C LEU A 32 -5.29 -6.93 -9.52
N PRO A 33 -5.09 -6.84 -10.85
CA PRO A 33 -4.19 -7.75 -11.56
C PRO A 33 -2.77 -7.62 -11.03
N GLU A 34 -2.18 -8.74 -10.62
CA GLU A 34 -0.84 -8.76 -10.02
C GLU A 34 0.21 -8.19 -10.96
N ASP A 35 0.14 -8.54 -12.24
CA ASP A 35 1.11 -8.07 -13.23
C ASP A 35 1.09 -6.55 -13.43
N ARG A 36 -0.01 -5.89 -13.03
CA ARG A 36 -0.13 -4.44 -13.16
C ARG A 36 0.35 -3.70 -11.92
N VAL A 37 0.40 -4.36 -10.78
CA VAL A 37 0.70 -3.69 -9.51
C VAL A 37 2.04 -4.08 -8.90
N ILE A 38 2.64 -5.18 -9.34
CA ILE A 38 3.87 -5.71 -8.73
C ILE A 38 5.03 -4.69 -8.77
N GLY A 39 5.10 -3.87 -9.81
CA GLY A 39 6.11 -2.81 -9.93
C GLY A 39 5.59 -1.41 -9.65
N HIS A 40 4.40 -1.29 -9.07
CA HIS A 40 3.75 0.00 -8.86
C HIS A 40 3.93 0.45 -7.41
N GLN A 41 4.82 1.41 -7.19
CA GLN A 41 5.19 1.87 -5.86
C GLN A 41 3.99 2.29 -4.99
N PRO A 42 3.02 3.10 -5.49
CA PRO A 42 1.88 3.48 -4.65
C PRO A 42 1.05 2.31 -4.15
N TYR A 43 0.93 1.24 -4.94
CA TYR A 43 0.23 0.04 -4.50
C TYR A 43 0.85 -0.53 -3.22
N TRP A 44 2.19 -0.67 -3.20
CA TRP A 44 2.88 -1.24 -2.05
C TRP A 44 2.84 -0.33 -0.84
N ALA A 45 2.93 1.00 -1.05
CA ALA A 45 2.84 1.96 0.04
C ALA A 45 1.46 1.93 0.70
N VAL A 46 0.39 1.92 -0.09
CA VAL A 46 -0.98 1.85 0.43
C VAL A 46 -1.23 0.49 1.10
N ARG A 47 -0.76 -0.59 0.47
CA ARG A 47 -0.91 -1.92 1.04
C ARG A 47 -0.24 -2.00 2.41
N ALA A 48 0.98 -1.48 2.53
CA ALA A 48 1.70 -1.46 3.80
C ALA A 48 0.92 -0.70 4.88
N HIS A 49 0.38 0.45 4.52
CA HIS A 49 -0.39 1.26 5.45
C HIS A 49 -1.64 0.53 5.93
N LEU A 50 -2.37 -0.12 5.03
CA LEU A 50 -3.57 -0.87 5.38
C LEU A 50 -3.24 -2.10 6.23
N GLU A 51 -2.16 -2.80 5.91
CA GLU A 51 -1.72 -3.95 6.70
C GLU A 51 -1.33 -3.53 8.12
N ARG A 52 -0.65 -2.39 8.25
CA ARG A 52 -0.33 -1.81 9.54
C ARG A 52 -1.60 -1.48 10.32
N ALA A 53 -2.58 -0.83 9.69
CA ALA A 53 -3.84 -0.48 10.32
C ALA A 53 -4.63 -1.72 10.75
N ALA A 54 -4.48 -2.84 10.02
CA ALA A 54 -5.13 -4.10 10.34
C ALA A 54 -4.37 -4.93 11.39
N GLY A 55 -3.23 -4.43 11.89
CA GLY A 55 -2.41 -5.14 12.86
C GLY A 55 -1.51 -6.21 12.28
N ARG A 56 -1.39 -6.26 10.95
CA ARG A 56 -0.55 -7.25 10.24
C ARG A 56 0.87 -6.71 10.09
N THR A 57 1.59 -6.62 11.21
CA THR A 57 2.89 -5.93 11.28
C THR A 57 3.94 -6.51 10.34
N GLU A 58 4.08 -7.85 10.28
CA GLU A 58 5.09 -8.47 9.43
C GLU A 58 4.78 -8.27 7.95
N ALA A 59 3.50 -8.40 7.57
CA ALA A 59 3.09 -8.16 6.18
C ALA A 59 3.36 -6.69 5.80
N ALA A 60 3.04 -5.76 6.69
CA ALA A 60 3.27 -4.33 6.47
C ALA A 60 4.76 -4.03 6.27
N ARG A 61 5.63 -4.65 7.07
CA ARG A 61 7.07 -4.48 6.93
C ARG A 61 7.54 -4.90 5.55
N GLY A 62 7.10 -6.06 5.06
CA GLY A 62 7.43 -6.54 3.72
C GLY A 62 6.94 -5.61 2.62
N SER A 63 5.73 -5.08 2.76
CA SER A 63 5.18 -4.15 1.77
C SER A 63 5.92 -2.82 1.76
N TYR A 64 6.33 -2.30 2.93
CA TYR A 64 7.17 -1.10 3.00
C TYR A 64 8.52 -1.33 2.32
N VAL A 65 9.14 -2.48 2.54
CA VAL A 65 10.42 -2.81 1.88
C VAL A 65 10.26 -2.77 0.36
N ARG A 66 9.18 -3.33 -0.16
CA ARG A 66 8.92 -3.29 -1.61
C ARG A 66 8.70 -1.87 -2.12
N ALA A 67 7.92 -1.07 -1.39
CA ALA A 67 7.67 0.32 -1.76
C ALA A 67 8.95 1.13 -1.77
N ILE A 68 9.82 0.93 -0.78
CA ILE A 68 11.12 1.61 -0.70
C ILE A 68 11.98 1.25 -1.91
N GLY A 69 12.01 -0.02 -2.30
CA GLY A 69 12.78 -0.48 -3.44
C GLY A 69 12.29 0.03 -4.78
N LEU A 70 11.02 0.41 -4.87
CA LEU A 70 10.40 0.86 -6.13
C LEU A 70 10.40 2.38 -6.29
N THR A 71 10.61 3.15 -5.22
CA THR A 71 10.57 4.60 -5.33
C THR A 71 11.92 5.16 -5.78
N GLU A 72 11.87 6.16 -6.66
CA GLU A 72 13.04 6.90 -7.11
C GLU A 72 13.19 8.24 -6.38
N ASP A 73 12.16 8.65 -5.64
CA ASP A 73 12.16 9.91 -4.92
C ASP A 73 12.80 9.74 -3.54
N PRO A 74 13.93 10.41 -3.25
CA PRO A 74 14.60 10.29 -1.96
C PRO A 74 13.75 10.72 -0.77
N ALA A 75 12.88 11.71 -0.95
CA ALA A 75 12.00 12.18 0.12
C ALA A 75 10.95 11.12 0.47
N VAL A 76 10.36 10.50 -0.55
CA VAL A 76 9.39 9.41 -0.35
C VAL A 76 10.07 8.22 0.30
N ARG A 77 11.28 7.89 -0.16
CA ARG A 77 12.05 6.77 0.42
C ARG A 77 12.31 6.99 1.90
N THR A 78 12.76 8.19 2.27
CA THR A 78 13.03 8.53 3.67
C THR A 78 11.76 8.41 4.51
N TRP A 79 10.64 8.90 4.00
CA TRP A 79 9.36 8.80 4.69
C TRP A 79 8.95 7.34 4.90
N LEU A 80 9.04 6.52 3.86
CA LEU A 80 8.69 5.09 3.94
C LEU A 80 9.60 4.34 4.92
N MET A 81 10.90 4.67 4.93
CA MET A 81 11.83 4.05 5.88
C MET A 81 11.45 4.40 7.33
N GLY A 82 11.02 5.63 7.58
CA GLY A 82 10.52 6.04 8.88
C GLY A 82 9.26 5.28 9.29
N GLU A 83 8.33 5.10 8.35
CA GLU A 83 7.11 4.34 8.61
C GLU A 83 7.41 2.87 8.93
N ARG A 84 8.35 2.27 8.20
CA ARG A 84 8.78 0.90 8.46
C ARG A 84 9.42 0.79 9.85
N ALA A 85 10.28 1.72 10.20
CA ALA A 85 10.95 1.72 11.49
C ALA A 85 9.95 1.84 12.65
N SER A 86 8.86 2.57 12.45
CA SER A 86 7.85 2.76 13.48
C SER A 86 7.04 1.48 13.79
N LEU A 87 7.18 0.44 12.99
CA LEU A 87 6.54 -0.86 13.24
C LEU A 87 7.24 -1.68 14.33
N GLU A 88 8.42 -1.28 14.73
CA GLU A 88 9.24 -2.00 15.73
C GLU A 88 9.02 -1.53 17.14
#